data_e655674a3a314fb2912bd6929a001dfa
#
_entry.id   e655674a3a314fb2912bd6929a001dfa
#
_cell.length_a   1.000
_cell.length_b   1.000
_cell.length_c   1.000
_cell.angle_alpha   90.00
_cell.angle_beta   90.00
_cell.angle_gamma   90.00
#
_symmetry.space_group_name_H-M   'P 1'
#
loop_
_entity.id
_entity.type
_entity.pdbx_description
1 polymer ?
#
loop_
_entity_poly.entity_id
_entity_poly.type
_entity_poly.pdbx_seq_one_letter_code
_entity_poly.pdbx_strand_id
1 'polypeptide(L)'
;MRKIFLVLSICFVSIFFVVSCASREIYVYFNTDCIIDISGIHSNKAKTNISAFLDETDNTLSTSIVNSDISKINKAQANEIIYVKDPTIYLLNLAKEIYEFDSSFNPAIFPIVELWNFSPETFTGIAVDSIPDEATIAVALQSCSFENIVWDSSNNSVYKTDTNAKIDFGGIAKGYACDGSFELAKDMRQIVINIGGTIKTNHEITVHIKNPRPENNQFAAKILVPENNAIATSGDYERYYFYNNQRYHHIFDSSGHPAWVNSDNPILSVSIVGPSATICDALSTLLFINGLNTQMELILSNYSSSALILYEDHYEKYGELSVEFLESNYL
;
A
#
# COMPACT_ATOMS: atom_id res chain seq x y z
N MET A 1 13.17 15.64 -28.23
CA MET A 1 12.08 16.33 -27.52
C MET A 1 10.96 15.32 -27.36
N ARG A 2 10.95 14.61 -26.24
CA ARG A 2 9.86 13.67 -25.87
C ARG A 2 8.75 14.46 -25.18
N LYS A 3 7.56 14.47 -25.76
CA LYS A 3 6.37 15.03 -25.12
C LYS A 3 5.93 14.03 -24.04
N ILE A 4 6.12 14.43 -22.79
CA ILE A 4 5.55 13.73 -21.63
C ILE A 4 4.07 14.12 -21.61
N PHE A 5 3.19 13.18 -21.90
CA PHE A 5 1.75 13.30 -21.59
C PHE A 5 1.60 13.03 -20.10
N LEU A 6 1.50 14.10 -19.33
CA LEU A 6 1.17 14.06 -17.92
C LEU A 6 -0.33 13.75 -17.80
N VAL A 7 -0.69 12.51 -17.55
CA VAL A 7 -2.05 12.16 -17.08
C VAL A 7 -2.07 12.53 -15.60
N LEU A 8 -2.56 13.73 -15.31
CA LEU A 8 -2.84 14.17 -13.93
C LEU A 8 -4.07 13.40 -13.42
N SER A 9 -3.83 12.28 -12.75
CA SER A 9 -4.80 11.76 -11.80
C SER A 9 -4.72 12.64 -10.55
N ILE A 10 -5.59 13.65 -10.50
CA ILE A 10 -5.68 14.57 -9.35
C ILE A 10 -6.44 13.84 -8.25
N CYS A 11 -5.72 13.09 -7.40
CA CYS A 11 -6.24 12.70 -6.10
C CYS A 11 -6.25 13.92 -5.19
N PHE A 12 -7.36 14.67 -5.18
CA PHE A 12 -7.59 15.74 -4.21
C PHE A 12 -7.87 15.12 -2.84
N VAL A 13 -6.82 14.94 -2.03
CA VAL A 13 -6.99 14.81 -0.59
C VAL A 13 -7.05 16.24 -0.05
N SER A 14 -8.26 16.78 0.10
CA SER A 14 -8.46 18.10 0.72
C SER A 14 -8.32 17.97 2.23
N ILE A 15 -7.10 18.10 2.74
CA ILE A 15 -6.85 18.22 4.18
C ILE A 15 -6.92 19.72 4.53
N PHE A 16 -7.97 20.14 5.23
CA PHE A 16 -8.04 21.46 5.82
C PHE A 16 -7.20 21.49 7.11
N PHE A 17 -6.00 22.08 7.05
CA PHE A 17 -5.22 22.42 8.23
C PHE A 17 -5.37 23.90 8.59
N VAL A 18 -5.60 24.17 9.88
CA VAL A 18 -5.44 25.51 10.47
C VAL A 18 -3.95 25.84 10.49
N VAL A 19 -3.57 26.91 9.82
CA VAL A 19 -2.20 27.34 9.53
C VAL A 19 -1.47 27.74 10.81
N SER A 20 -0.56 26.91 11.25
CA SER A 20 0.68 27.33 11.88
C SER A 20 1.76 27.26 10.80
N CYS A 21 2.77 28.13 10.81
CA CYS A 21 3.83 28.26 9.78
C CYS A 21 4.61 26.94 9.56
N ALA A 22 3.95 25.91 9.11
CA ALA A 22 4.50 24.63 8.71
C ALA A 22 4.78 24.69 7.21
N SER A 23 5.98 24.40 6.77
CA SER A 23 6.29 24.35 5.35
C SER A 23 5.98 22.95 4.85
N ARG A 24 4.83 22.81 4.22
CA ARG A 24 4.39 21.61 3.53
C ARG A 24 5.12 21.51 2.20
N GLU A 25 5.68 20.35 1.90
CA GLU A 25 6.25 20.02 0.58
C GLU A 25 5.57 18.79 0.01
N ILE A 26 5.44 18.76 -1.31
CA ILE A 26 4.83 17.64 -2.04
C ILE A 26 5.86 17.16 -3.05
N TYR A 27 6.12 15.86 -3.00
CA TYR A 27 6.97 15.13 -3.92
C TYR A 27 6.15 14.06 -4.65
N VAL A 28 6.69 13.49 -5.70
CA VAL A 28 6.08 12.35 -6.40
C VAL A 28 7.07 11.20 -6.39
N TYR A 29 6.77 10.16 -5.60
CA TYR A 29 7.50 8.90 -5.53
C TYR A 29 6.47 7.76 -5.48
N PHE A 30 6.86 6.55 -5.79
CA PHE A 30 5.97 5.36 -5.78
C PHE A 30 4.70 5.55 -6.63
N ASN A 31 4.78 6.36 -7.70
CA ASN A 31 3.64 6.77 -8.54
C ASN A 31 2.49 7.44 -7.77
N THR A 32 2.79 8.11 -6.65
CA THR A 32 1.80 8.79 -5.80
C THR A 32 2.36 10.09 -5.20
N ASP A 33 1.46 10.93 -4.68
CA ASP A 33 1.84 12.13 -3.93
C ASP A 33 2.42 11.77 -2.56
N CYS A 34 3.59 12.33 -2.24
CA CYS A 34 4.25 12.23 -0.95
C CYS A 34 4.24 13.61 -0.30
N ILE A 35 3.47 13.76 0.78
CA ILE A 35 3.30 15.03 1.48
C ILE A 35 4.12 15.00 2.77
N ILE A 36 5.06 15.92 2.88
CA ILE A 36 5.94 16.09 4.04
C ILE A 36 5.57 17.41 4.71
N ASP A 37 4.87 17.32 5.84
CA ASP A 37 4.49 18.48 6.65
C ASP A 37 5.19 18.39 7.99
N ILE A 38 6.32 19.10 8.11
CA ILE A 38 7.15 19.11 9.28
C ILE A 38 7.51 20.54 9.69
N SER A 39 7.55 20.78 11.00
CA SER A 39 7.94 22.08 11.55
C SER A 39 8.96 21.93 12.69
N GLY A 40 9.87 22.88 12.77
CA GLY A 40 10.92 22.90 13.79
C GLY A 40 12.22 23.51 13.28
N ILE A 41 13.19 23.63 14.17
CA ILE A 41 14.55 24.05 13.80
C ILE A 41 15.15 22.97 12.91
N HIS A 42 15.78 23.36 11.79
CA HIS A 42 16.36 22.45 10.79
C HIS A 42 15.35 21.64 9.95
N SER A 43 14.06 22.03 9.89
CA SER A 43 13.06 21.35 9.06
C SER A 43 13.46 21.24 7.58
N ASN A 44 14.12 22.25 7.01
CA ASN A 44 14.62 22.19 5.61
C ASN A 44 15.67 21.09 5.41
N LYS A 45 16.58 20.90 6.39
CA LYS A 45 17.57 19.80 6.32
C LYS A 45 16.89 18.45 6.42
N ALA A 46 15.91 18.29 7.32
CA ALA A 46 15.13 17.07 7.44
C ALA A 46 14.40 16.75 6.16
N LYS A 47 13.76 17.71 5.50
CA LYS A 47 13.08 17.55 4.21
C LYS A 47 14.03 17.12 3.10
N THR A 48 15.23 17.71 3.01
CA THR A 48 16.25 17.30 2.06
C THR A 48 16.65 15.84 2.27
N ASN A 49 16.85 15.41 3.53
CA ASN A 49 17.19 14.04 3.86
C ASN A 49 16.04 13.08 3.52
N ILE A 50 14.80 13.47 3.82
CA ILE A 50 13.59 12.69 3.49
C ILE A 50 13.45 12.55 1.97
N SER A 51 13.61 13.63 1.20
CA SER A 51 13.55 13.55 -0.25
C SER A 51 14.60 12.61 -0.85
N ALA A 52 15.83 12.66 -0.34
CA ALA A 52 16.89 11.74 -0.76
C ALA A 52 16.59 10.28 -0.38
N PHE A 53 16.02 10.05 0.81
CA PHE A 53 15.60 8.73 1.26
C PHE A 53 14.44 8.18 0.42
N LEU A 54 13.44 9.00 0.10
CA LEU A 54 12.31 8.61 -0.74
C LEU A 54 12.77 8.27 -2.17
N ASP A 55 13.67 9.08 -2.74
CA ASP A 55 14.28 8.81 -4.04
C ASP A 55 15.04 7.49 -4.05
N GLU A 56 15.88 7.23 -3.03
CA GLU A 56 16.62 5.98 -2.91
C GLU A 56 15.69 4.80 -2.72
N THR A 57 14.64 4.93 -1.90
CA THR A 57 13.68 3.86 -1.63
C THR A 57 12.89 3.51 -2.89
N ASP A 58 12.40 4.50 -3.63
CA ASP A 58 11.68 4.28 -4.89
C ASP A 58 12.60 3.63 -5.94
N ASN A 59 13.84 4.14 -6.09
CA ASN A 59 14.85 3.54 -6.97
C ASN A 59 15.27 2.12 -6.56
N THR A 60 15.00 1.70 -5.33
CA THR A 60 15.33 0.36 -4.83
C THR A 60 14.16 -0.61 -4.99
N LEU A 61 12.94 -0.18 -4.63
CA LEU A 61 11.79 -1.07 -4.44
C LEU A 61 10.78 -1.04 -5.59
N SER A 62 10.91 -0.14 -6.57
CA SER A 62 9.97 -0.02 -7.68
C SER A 62 10.06 -1.21 -8.64
N THR A 63 8.92 -1.71 -9.09
CA THR A 63 8.83 -2.71 -10.19
C THR A 63 9.14 -2.08 -11.55
N SER A 64 8.89 -0.79 -11.74
CA SER A 64 9.01 -0.07 -13.03
C SER A 64 10.38 0.57 -13.29
N ILE A 65 11.17 0.84 -12.25
CA ILE A 65 12.51 1.42 -12.42
C ILE A 65 13.49 0.32 -12.83
N VAL A 66 14.06 0.44 -14.02
CA VAL A 66 14.83 -0.62 -14.71
C VAL A 66 15.97 -1.23 -13.86
N ASN A 67 16.63 -0.42 -13.04
CA ASN A 67 17.79 -0.83 -12.24
C ASN A 67 17.47 -0.99 -10.75
N SER A 68 16.20 -0.97 -10.35
CA SER A 68 15.79 -1.27 -8.97
C SER A 68 16.13 -2.71 -8.61
N ASP A 69 16.20 -3.01 -7.32
CA ASP A 69 16.43 -4.38 -6.87
C ASP A 69 15.27 -5.29 -7.30
N ILE A 70 14.04 -4.80 -7.17
CA ILE A 70 12.84 -5.56 -7.55
C ILE A 70 12.81 -5.84 -9.06
N SER A 71 13.12 -4.86 -9.91
CA SER A 71 13.21 -5.09 -11.36
C SER A 71 14.31 -6.08 -11.73
N LYS A 72 15.46 -6.07 -11.04
CA LYS A 72 16.53 -7.05 -11.26
C LYS A 72 16.09 -8.46 -10.86
N ILE A 73 15.49 -8.62 -9.67
CA ILE A 73 14.95 -9.91 -9.21
C ILE A 73 13.92 -10.42 -10.21
N ASN A 74 12.96 -9.58 -10.61
CA ASN A 74 11.88 -9.97 -11.52
C ASN A 74 12.38 -10.41 -12.90
N LYS A 75 13.50 -9.84 -13.39
CA LYS A 75 14.13 -10.18 -14.68
C LYS A 75 15.12 -11.34 -14.62
N ALA A 76 15.62 -11.68 -13.43
CA ALA A 76 16.61 -12.74 -13.26
C ALA A 76 16.09 -14.09 -13.77
N GLN A 77 17.01 -14.95 -14.22
CA GLN A 77 16.70 -16.35 -14.48
C GLN A 77 16.65 -17.16 -13.17
N ALA A 78 16.05 -18.35 -13.22
CA ALA A 78 16.05 -19.24 -12.05
C ALA A 78 17.49 -19.53 -11.61
N ASN A 79 17.72 -19.45 -10.28
CA ASN A 79 19.00 -19.63 -9.61
C ASN A 79 20.10 -18.58 -9.93
N GLU A 80 19.74 -17.49 -10.64
CA GLU A 80 20.63 -16.35 -10.80
C GLU A 80 20.66 -15.51 -9.50
N ILE A 81 21.84 -15.30 -8.94
CA ILE A 81 22.02 -14.57 -7.68
C ILE A 81 22.04 -13.06 -7.99
N ILE A 82 21.15 -12.33 -7.32
CA ILE A 82 21.07 -10.87 -7.37
C ILE A 82 21.44 -10.29 -6.00
N TYR A 83 22.42 -9.41 -5.95
CA TYR A 83 22.76 -8.66 -4.74
C TYR A 83 21.87 -7.43 -4.63
N VAL A 84 21.28 -7.24 -3.46
CA VAL A 84 20.25 -6.22 -3.19
C VAL A 84 20.64 -5.35 -2.00
N LYS A 85 19.94 -4.23 -1.83
CA LYS A 85 20.13 -3.33 -0.69
C LYS A 85 19.36 -3.79 0.56
N ASP A 86 19.77 -3.28 1.72
CA ASP A 86 19.15 -3.59 3.01
C ASP A 86 17.61 -3.41 3.04
N PRO A 87 17.01 -2.35 2.43
CA PRO A 87 15.56 -2.21 2.39
C PRO A 87 14.84 -3.40 1.75
N THR A 88 15.41 -3.98 0.70
CA THR A 88 14.83 -5.17 0.03
C THR A 88 14.84 -6.38 0.96
N ILE A 89 15.94 -6.64 1.65
CA ILE A 89 16.04 -7.74 2.63
C ILE A 89 15.09 -7.52 3.81
N TYR A 90 15.03 -6.30 4.33
CA TYR A 90 14.13 -5.97 5.43
C TYR A 90 12.66 -6.27 5.06
N LEU A 91 12.22 -5.84 3.86
CA LEU A 91 10.85 -6.07 3.42
C LEU A 91 10.58 -7.54 3.07
N LEU A 92 11.56 -8.28 2.54
CA LEU A 92 11.42 -9.73 2.34
C LEU A 92 11.21 -10.46 3.67
N ASN A 93 12.00 -10.13 4.72
CA ASN A 93 11.86 -10.74 6.04
C ASN A 93 10.49 -10.41 6.66
N LEU A 94 10.07 -9.14 6.63
CA LEU A 94 8.79 -8.74 7.20
C LEU A 94 7.60 -9.32 6.42
N ALA A 95 7.67 -9.32 5.10
CA ALA A 95 6.65 -9.92 4.27
C ALA A 95 6.54 -11.44 4.49
N LYS A 96 7.67 -12.12 4.76
CA LYS A 96 7.69 -13.55 5.10
C LYS A 96 7.00 -13.81 6.43
N GLU A 97 7.26 -12.99 7.46
CA GLU A 97 6.59 -13.09 8.76
C GLU A 97 5.06 -12.99 8.61
N ILE A 98 4.57 -12.02 7.83
CA ILE A 98 3.14 -11.86 7.58
C ILE A 98 2.58 -13.00 6.73
N TYR A 99 3.29 -13.43 5.69
CA TYR A 99 2.93 -14.56 4.83
C TYR A 99 2.85 -15.89 5.60
N GLU A 100 3.73 -16.13 6.57
CA GLU A 100 3.70 -17.31 7.43
C GLU A 100 2.51 -17.29 8.39
N PHE A 101 2.06 -16.10 8.77
CA PHE A 101 0.83 -15.95 9.54
C PHE A 101 -0.42 -16.20 8.67
N ASP A 102 -0.46 -15.60 7.47
CA ASP A 102 -1.51 -15.81 6.48
C ASP A 102 -0.98 -15.59 5.05
N SER A 103 -0.99 -16.66 4.26
CA SER A 103 -0.40 -16.70 2.92
C SER A 103 -1.16 -15.86 1.86
N SER A 104 -2.29 -15.27 2.21
CA SER A 104 -2.99 -14.33 1.31
C SER A 104 -2.24 -13.00 1.16
N PHE A 105 -1.42 -12.58 2.14
CA PHE A 105 -0.46 -11.51 1.95
C PHE A 105 0.78 -12.05 1.22
N ASN A 106 0.77 -12.01 -0.09
CA ASN A 106 1.78 -12.63 -0.93
C ASN A 106 2.46 -11.63 -1.88
N PRO A 107 3.68 -11.15 -1.57
CA PRO A 107 4.44 -10.31 -2.50
C PRO A 107 4.74 -10.96 -3.86
N ALA A 108 4.73 -12.29 -3.94
CA ALA A 108 4.96 -13.01 -5.20
C ALA A 108 3.73 -13.08 -6.11
N ILE A 109 2.66 -12.37 -5.80
CA ILE A 109 1.44 -12.29 -6.63
C ILE A 109 1.63 -11.44 -7.91
N PHE A 110 2.78 -10.83 -8.13
CA PHE A 110 3.00 -9.88 -9.23
C PHE A 110 2.73 -10.43 -10.64
N PRO A 111 2.93 -11.72 -10.98
CA PRO A 111 2.47 -12.28 -12.27
C PRO A 111 0.95 -12.12 -12.50
N ILE A 112 0.14 -12.18 -11.45
CA ILE A 112 -1.31 -11.91 -11.52
C ILE A 112 -1.56 -10.41 -11.71
N VAL A 113 -0.84 -9.54 -11.00
CA VAL A 113 -0.95 -8.07 -11.16
C VAL A 113 -0.67 -7.65 -12.62
N GLU A 114 0.36 -8.23 -13.25
CA GLU A 114 0.67 -7.99 -14.67
C GLU A 114 -0.43 -8.55 -15.58
N LEU A 115 -0.90 -9.77 -15.33
CA LEU A 115 -1.95 -10.42 -16.12
C LEU A 115 -3.24 -9.60 -16.19
N TRP A 116 -3.63 -8.99 -15.06
CA TRP A 116 -4.80 -8.13 -14.95
C TRP A 116 -4.53 -6.67 -15.37
N ASN A 117 -3.35 -6.35 -15.93
CA ASN A 117 -2.95 -5.00 -16.36
C ASN A 117 -2.95 -3.94 -15.25
N PHE A 118 -2.60 -4.32 -14.02
CA PHE A 118 -2.45 -3.41 -12.89
C PHE A 118 -1.00 -3.03 -12.59
N SER A 119 -0.03 -3.52 -13.37
CA SER A 119 1.36 -3.08 -13.24
C SER A 119 1.50 -1.59 -13.59
N PRO A 120 2.50 -0.87 -13.05
CA PRO A 120 2.69 0.55 -13.34
C PRO A 120 2.86 0.87 -14.84
N GLU A 121 3.34 -0.10 -15.63
CA GLU A 121 3.56 0.05 -17.07
C GLU A 121 2.27 -0.12 -17.89
N THR A 122 1.33 -0.90 -17.39
CA THR A 122 0.13 -1.30 -18.16
C THR A 122 -1.16 -0.65 -17.67
N PHE A 123 -1.22 -0.24 -16.40
CA PHE A 123 -2.43 0.33 -15.83
C PHE A 123 -2.75 1.71 -16.41
N THR A 124 -3.89 1.81 -17.07
CA THR A 124 -4.36 3.06 -17.70
C THR A 124 -5.56 3.70 -16.99
N GLY A 125 -6.24 2.95 -16.11
CA GLY A 125 -7.50 3.37 -15.47
C GLY A 125 -8.69 3.47 -16.44
N ILE A 126 -8.55 2.97 -17.67
CA ILE A 126 -9.59 2.98 -18.69
C ILE A 126 -10.26 1.60 -18.72
N ALA A 127 -11.55 1.55 -19.02
CA ALA A 127 -12.28 0.29 -19.22
C ALA A 127 -11.56 -0.60 -20.24
N VAL A 128 -11.52 -1.90 -19.98
CA VAL A 128 -10.86 -2.90 -20.84
C VAL A 128 -11.90 -3.66 -21.67
N ASP A 129 -11.45 -4.20 -22.80
CA ASP A 129 -12.31 -4.98 -23.71
C ASP A 129 -12.42 -6.45 -23.31
N SER A 130 -11.52 -6.94 -22.45
CA SER A 130 -11.50 -8.30 -21.95
C SER A 130 -10.81 -8.40 -20.59
N ILE A 131 -11.14 -9.45 -19.84
CA ILE A 131 -10.45 -9.86 -18.62
C ILE A 131 -9.75 -11.22 -18.86
N PRO A 132 -8.75 -11.59 -18.04
CA PRO A 132 -8.11 -12.90 -18.11
C PRO A 132 -9.13 -14.04 -17.95
N ASP A 133 -8.93 -15.12 -18.69
CA ASP A 133 -9.70 -16.35 -18.50
C ASP A 133 -9.09 -17.25 -17.40
N GLU A 134 -9.89 -18.19 -16.89
CA GLU A 134 -9.50 -19.08 -15.80
C GLU A 134 -8.25 -19.91 -16.10
N ALA A 135 -8.07 -20.33 -17.34
CA ALA A 135 -6.91 -21.13 -17.72
C ALA A 135 -5.62 -20.30 -17.67
N THR A 136 -5.68 -19.05 -18.11
CA THR A 136 -4.56 -18.10 -18.07
C THR A 136 -4.22 -17.73 -16.62
N ILE A 137 -5.24 -17.49 -15.77
CA ILE A 137 -5.05 -17.23 -14.34
C ILE A 137 -4.37 -18.42 -13.66
N ALA A 138 -4.86 -19.66 -13.91
CA ALA A 138 -4.30 -20.87 -13.33
C ALA A 138 -2.83 -21.10 -13.73
N VAL A 139 -2.44 -20.73 -14.95
CA VAL A 139 -1.04 -20.79 -15.39
C VAL A 139 -0.18 -19.76 -14.66
N ALA A 140 -0.64 -18.51 -14.53
CA ALA A 140 0.10 -17.46 -13.85
C ALA A 140 0.30 -17.77 -12.35
N LEU A 141 -0.71 -18.34 -11.69
CA LEU A 141 -0.66 -18.74 -10.28
C LEU A 141 0.42 -19.77 -9.96
N GLN A 142 0.85 -20.60 -10.93
CA GLN A 142 1.92 -21.58 -10.71
C GLN A 142 3.24 -20.91 -10.31
N SER A 143 3.47 -19.67 -10.73
CA SER A 143 4.67 -18.90 -10.40
C SER A 143 4.48 -17.94 -9.22
N CYS A 144 3.29 -17.88 -8.61
CA CYS A 144 2.96 -16.94 -7.53
C CYS A 144 3.27 -17.48 -6.13
N SER A 145 4.11 -18.50 -5.98
CA SER A 145 4.55 -18.96 -4.65
C SER A 145 5.66 -18.09 -4.11
N PHE A 146 5.49 -17.53 -2.90
CA PHE A 146 6.56 -16.77 -2.22
C PHE A 146 7.76 -17.66 -1.86
N GLU A 147 7.56 -18.96 -1.74
CA GLU A 147 8.63 -19.96 -1.57
C GLU A 147 9.60 -20.03 -2.76
N ASN A 148 9.20 -19.52 -3.94
CA ASN A 148 10.08 -19.39 -5.10
C ASN A 148 11.12 -18.28 -4.95
N ILE A 149 11.02 -17.42 -3.94
CA ILE A 149 11.94 -16.32 -3.65
C ILE A 149 12.79 -16.72 -2.46
N VAL A 150 14.08 -16.91 -2.68
CA VAL A 150 15.03 -17.34 -1.65
C VAL A 150 16.06 -16.24 -1.45
N TRP A 151 16.36 -15.90 -0.20
CA TRP A 151 17.34 -14.88 0.13
C TRP A 151 18.22 -15.25 1.31
N ASP A 152 19.39 -14.64 1.35
CA ASP A 152 20.35 -14.73 2.45
C ASP A 152 20.61 -13.32 3.00
N SER A 153 20.09 -13.05 4.20
CA SER A 153 20.25 -11.78 4.90
C SER A 153 21.69 -11.51 5.35
N SER A 154 22.58 -12.51 5.36
CA SER A 154 23.96 -12.33 5.80
C SER A 154 24.85 -11.67 4.73
N ASN A 155 24.47 -11.78 3.46
CA ASN A 155 25.21 -11.25 2.33
C ASN A 155 24.35 -10.43 1.36
N ASN A 156 23.08 -10.18 1.71
CA ASN A 156 22.11 -9.42 0.92
C ASN A 156 21.95 -9.98 -0.50
N SER A 157 21.79 -11.29 -0.63
CA SER A 157 21.55 -11.93 -1.92
C SER A 157 20.15 -12.53 -2.01
N VAL A 158 19.59 -12.49 -3.21
CA VAL A 158 18.28 -13.03 -3.56
C VAL A 158 18.42 -13.83 -4.84
N TYR A 159 17.77 -14.97 -4.92
CA TYR A 159 17.53 -15.69 -6.18
C TYR A 159 16.12 -16.26 -6.19
N LYS A 160 15.65 -16.63 -7.35
CA LYS A 160 14.36 -17.31 -7.51
C LYS A 160 14.53 -18.70 -8.09
N THR A 161 13.68 -19.62 -7.67
CA THR A 161 13.70 -21.03 -8.14
C THR A 161 12.89 -21.23 -9.40
N ASP A 162 11.95 -20.32 -9.69
CA ASP A 162 11.15 -20.28 -10.92
C ASP A 162 11.45 -18.98 -11.69
N THR A 163 11.81 -19.09 -12.97
CA THR A 163 12.08 -17.93 -13.84
C THR A 163 10.90 -16.97 -13.95
N ASN A 164 9.67 -17.47 -13.88
CA ASN A 164 8.46 -16.67 -14.00
C ASN A 164 7.99 -16.07 -12.68
N ALA A 165 8.56 -16.50 -11.55
CA ALA A 165 8.25 -15.86 -10.26
C ALA A 165 8.68 -14.40 -10.27
N LYS A 166 7.82 -13.53 -9.78
CA LYS A 166 8.05 -12.09 -9.68
C LYS A 166 7.45 -11.55 -8.40
N ILE A 167 8.07 -10.52 -7.83
CA ILE A 167 7.63 -9.88 -6.59
C ILE A 167 7.26 -8.41 -6.80
N ASP A 168 6.36 -7.94 -5.94
CA ASP A 168 5.99 -6.54 -5.77
C ASP A 168 5.78 -6.23 -4.29
N PHE A 169 6.30 -5.10 -3.83
CA PHE A 169 6.08 -4.59 -2.48
C PHE A 169 5.01 -3.49 -2.40
N GLY A 170 4.11 -3.38 -3.38
CA GLY A 170 3.06 -2.36 -3.42
C GLY A 170 2.17 -2.29 -2.19
N GLY A 171 1.98 -3.43 -1.49
CA GLY A 171 1.20 -3.52 -0.24
C GLY A 171 1.97 -3.20 1.05
N ILE A 172 3.28 -2.81 0.99
CA ILE A 172 4.10 -2.59 2.19
C ILE A 172 5.14 -1.48 2.03
N ALA A 173 5.56 -1.16 0.81
CA ALA A 173 6.66 -0.23 0.55
C ALA A 173 6.32 1.22 0.90
N LYS A 174 5.06 1.65 0.75
CA LYS A 174 4.63 2.99 1.14
C LYS A 174 4.72 3.18 2.65
N GLY A 175 4.31 2.16 3.42
CA GLY A 175 4.45 2.14 4.86
C GLY A 175 5.91 2.24 5.29
N TYR A 176 6.81 1.48 4.66
CA TYR A 176 8.25 1.55 4.90
C TYR A 176 8.80 2.95 4.62
N ALA A 177 8.44 3.53 3.49
CA ALA A 177 8.85 4.89 3.14
C ALA A 177 8.32 5.93 4.13
N CYS A 178 7.09 5.74 4.64
CA CYS A 178 6.49 6.59 5.66
C CYS A 178 7.21 6.49 7.00
N ASP A 179 7.47 5.28 7.51
CA ASP A 179 8.21 5.05 8.76
C ASP A 179 9.64 5.62 8.68
N GLY A 180 10.37 5.35 7.59
CA GLY A 180 11.73 5.87 7.40
C GLY A 180 11.78 7.39 7.31
N SER A 181 10.82 8.00 6.62
CA SER A 181 10.69 9.47 6.55
C SER A 181 10.38 10.09 7.92
N PHE A 182 9.51 9.44 8.70
CA PHE A 182 9.18 9.84 10.05
C PHE A 182 10.40 9.80 10.97
N GLU A 183 11.19 8.74 10.91
CA GLU A 183 12.42 8.59 11.72
C GLU A 183 13.46 9.67 11.39
N LEU A 184 13.60 10.05 10.10
CA LEU A 184 14.46 11.15 9.69
C LEU A 184 14.00 12.54 10.19
N ALA A 185 12.72 12.65 10.57
CA ALA A 185 12.11 13.86 11.10
C ALA A 185 11.90 13.82 12.63
N LYS A 186 12.29 12.77 13.35
CA LYS A 186 11.92 12.51 14.76
C LYS A 186 12.20 13.65 15.74
N ASP A 187 13.21 14.47 15.45
CA ASP A 187 13.57 15.64 16.29
C ASP A 187 12.76 16.90 15.94
N MET A 188 11.84 16.82 14.98
CA MET A 188 10.99 17.96 14.61
C MET A 188 9.83 18.12 15.59
N ARG A 189 9.38 19.37 15.77
CA ARG A 189 8.30 19.71 16.71
C ARG A 189 6.96 19.10 16.30
N GLN A 190 6.64 19.15 15.01
CA GLN A 190 5.44 18.57 14.43
C GLN A 190 5.82 17.82 13.17
N ILE A 191 5.25 16.64 13.03
CA ILE A 191 5.52 15.73 11.91
C ILE A 191 4.20 15.15 11.45
N VAL A 192 3.92 15.31 10.15
CA VAL A 192 2.93 14.51 9.41
C VAL A 192 3.59 14.10 8.11
N ILE A 193 3.80 12.82 7.94
CA ILE A 193 4.29 12.19 6.71
C ILE A 193 3.12 11.46 6.07
N ASN A 194 2.83 11.74 4.81
CA ASN A 194 1.80 11.05 4.05
C ASN A 194 2.38 10.57 2.72
N ILE A 195 2.45 9.26 2.53
CA ILE A 195 2.93 8.59 1.32
C ILE A 195 1.75 7.86 0.67
N GLY A 196 1.08 8.52 -0.28
CA GLY A 196 -0.04 7.93 -1.01
C GLY A 196 -1.20 7.46 -0.13
N GLY A 197 -1.50 8.18 0.96
CA GLY A 197 -2.58 7.83 1.89
C GLY A 197 -2.14 7.03 3.12
N THR A 198 -0.92 6.48 3.14
CA THR A 198 -0.30 5.95 4.37
C THR A 198 0.30 7.12 5.14
N ILE A 199 -0.19 7.37 6.36
CA ILE A 199 0.12 8.58 7.12
C ILE A 199 0.70 8.20 8.47
N LYS A 200 1.76 8.91 8.91
CA LYS A 200 2.32 8.82 10.27
C LYS A 200 2.53 10.20 10.86
N THR A 201 2.29 10.32 12.15
CA THR A 201 2.32 11.61 12.88
C THR A 201 2.93 11.47 14.26
N ASN A 202 3.53 12.56 14.78
CA ASN A 202 3.99 12.66 16.17
C ASN A 202 3.04 13.43 17.10
N HIS A 203 1.86 13.75 16.64
CA HIS A 203 0.79 14.38 17.43
C HIS A 203 -0.56 13.86 16.93
N GLU A 204 -1.59 14.02 17.74
CA GLU A 204 -2.94 13.60 17.36
C GLU A 204 -3.45 14.40 16.16
N ILE A 205 -3.99 13.67 15.14
CA ILE A 205 -4.59 14.24 13.94
C ILE A 205 -5.89 13.56 13.59
N THR A 206 -6.77 14.26 12.89
CA THR A 206 -7.98 13.68 12.29
C THR A 206 -7.72 13.39 10.80
N VAL A 207 -7.92 12.15 10.40
CA VAL A 207 -7.79 11.70 9.00
C VAL A 207 -9.18 11.41 8.43
N HIS A 208 -9.46 11.96 7.25
CA HIS A 208 -10.72 11.71 6.54
C HIS A 208 -10.57 10.48 5.65
N ILE A 209 -11.44 9.50 5.86
CA ILE A 209 -11.50 8.29 5.05
C ILE A 209 -12.38 8.58 3.84
N LYS A 210 -11.81 8.37 2.65
CA LYS A 210 -12.48 8.60 1.37
C LYS A 210 -13.72 7.71 1.27
N ASN A 211 -14.80 8.26 0.73
CA ASN A 211 -15.98 7.46 0.44
C ASN A 211 -15.72 6.57 -0.78
N PRO A 212 -15.81 5.24 -0.64
CA PRO A 212 -15.62 4.32 -1.77
C PRO A 212 -16.65 4.50 -2.90
N ARG A 213 -17.83 5.05 -2.57
CA ARG A 213 -18.95 5.29 -3.47
C ARG A 213 -19.49 6.73 -3.27
N PRO A 214 -18.78 7.75 -3.78
CA PRO A 214 -19.05 9.15 -3.46
C PRO A 214 -20.26 9.68 -4.25
N GLU A 215 -21.47 9.37 -3.83
CA GLU A 215 -22.68 9.94 -4.43
C GLU A 215 -22.97 11.35 -3.86
N ASN A 216 -22.92 11.48 -2.52
CA ASN A 216 -23.27 12.71 -1.80
C ASN A 216 -22.10 13.34 -1.04
N ASN A 217 -21.27 12.51 -0.39
CA ASN A 217 -20.12 12.95 0.39
C ASN A 217 -18.83 12.37 -0.18
N GLN A 218 -17.76 13.17 -0.22
CA GLN A 218 -16.43 12.71 -0.62
C GLN A 218 -15.77 11.81 0.43
N PHE A 219 -16.22 11.89 1.69
CA PHE A 219 -15.65 11.18 2.83
C PHE A 219 -16.72 10.36 3.54
N ALA A 220 -16.42 9.11 3.84
CA ALA A 220 -17.28 8.19 4.57
C ALA A 220 -17.17 8.39 6.09
N ALA A 221 -15.97 8.63 6.58
CA ALA A 221 -15.68 8.76 8.00
C ALA A 221 -14.49 9.68 8.28
N LYS A 222 -14.34 10.05 9.58
CA LYS A 222 -13.13 10.63 10.15
C LYS A 222 -12.61 9.68 11.22
N ILE A 223 -11.31 9.44 11.20
CA ILE A 223 -10.62 8.66 12.24
C ILE A 223 -9.64 9.60 12.97
N LEU A 224 -9.70 9.59 14.29
CA LEU A 224 -8.69 10.21 15.14
C LEU A 224 -7.49 9.27 15.23
N VAL A 225 -6.35 9.71 14.69
CA VAL A 225 -5.08 8.98 14.76
C VAL A 225 -4.29 9.51 15.94
N PRO A 226 -4.00 8.66 16.96
CA PRO A 226 -3.28 9.11 18.14
C PRO A 226 -1.84 9.55 17.84
N GLU A 227 -1.25 10.27 18.78
CA GLU A 227 0.17 10.62 18.76
C GLU A 227 1.06 9.39 18.55
N ASN A 228 2.10 9.53 17.72
CA ASN A 228 3.08 8.49 17.36
C ASN A 228 2.49 7.24 16.69
N ASN A 229 1.28 7.37 16.15
CA ASN A 229 0.65 6.31 15.36
C ASN A 229 0.63 6.65 13.87
N ALA A 230 0.34 5.62 13.10
CA ALA A 230 0.13 5.67 11.67
C ALA A 230 -1.27 5.18 11.31
N ILE A 231 -1.73 5.55 10.12
CA ILE A 231 -2.90 4.98 9.47
C ILE A 231 -2.56 4.64 8.02
N ALA A 232 -3.01 3.48 7.56
CA ALA A 232 -2.98 3.10 6.16
C ALA A 232 -4.36 2.61 5.72
N THR A 233 -4.71 2.87 4.47
CA THR A 233 -6.01 2.45 3.92
C THR A 233 -5.83 1.76 2.58
N SER A 234 -6.37 0.55 2.46
CA SER A 234 -6.55 -0.20 1.22
C SER A 234 -8.00 -0.10 0.76
N GLY A 235 -8.23 0.05 -0.54
CA GLY A 235 -9.59 0.18 -1.07
C GLY A 235 -9.70 -0.20 -2.55
N ASP A 236 -10.91 -0.62 -2.95
CA ASP A 236 -11.22 -1.03 -4.32
C ASP A 236 -11.29 0.14 -5.32
N TYR A 237 -11.18 1.37 -4.82
CA TYR A 237 -11.32 2.62 -5.57
C TYR A 237 -9.98 3.31 -5.88
N GLU A 238 -8.85 2.75 -5.43
CA GLU A 238 -7.54 3.37 -5.68
C GLU A 238 -7.04 3.10 -7.11
N ARG A 239 -7.03 1.82 -7.52
CA ARG A 239 -6.72 1.41 -8.90
C ARG A 239 -7.76 0.39 -9.33
N TYR A 240 -8.56 0.75 -10.34
CA TYR A 240 -9.61 -0.11 -10.86
C TYR A 240 -9.93 0.26 -12.31
N TYR A 241 -10.58 -0.66 -13.00
CA TYR A 241 -11.25 -0.42 -14.28
C TYR A 241 -12.62 -1.11 -14.28
N PHE A 242 -13.42 -0.79 -15.27
CA PHE A 242 -14.71 -1.45 -15.48
C PHE A 242 -14.64 -2.41 -16.67
N TYR A 243 -15.26 -3.57 -16.50
CA TYR A 243 -15.58 -4.52 -17.56
C TYR A 243 -16.99 -5.03 -17.34
N ASN A 244 -17.86 -4.93 -18.37
CA ASN A 244 -19.28 -5.29 -18.29
C ASN A 244 -20.02 -4.67 -17.09
N ASN A 245 -19.78 -3.39 -16.80
CA ASN A 245 -20.32 -2.63 -15.66
C ASN A 245 -19.89 -3.15 -14.27
N GLN A 246 -18.99 -4.11 -14.19
CA GLN A 246 -18.39 -4.57 -12.94
C GLN A 246 -17.05 -3.93 -12.74
N ARG A 247 -16.74 -3.53 -11.47
CA ARG A 247 -15.46 -2.99 -11.07
C ARG A 247 -14.48 -4.11 -10.79
N TYR A 248 -13.29 -4.02 -11.38
CA TYR A 248 -12.15 -4.88 -11.09
C TYR A 248 -11.03 -4.01 -10.54
N HIS A 249 -10.44 -4.38 -9.41
CA HIS A 249 -9.43 -3.61 -8.71
C HIS A 249 -8.13 -4.42 -8.53
N HIS A 250 -7.09 -3.77 -8.05
CA HIS A 250 -5.70 -4.25 -8.02
C HIS A 250 -5.33 -5.10 -6.80
N ILE A 251 -6.24 -5.41 -5.89
CA ILE A 251 -5.97 -6.26 -4.71
C ILE A 251 -6.53 -7.65 -5.01
N PHE A 252 -5.64 -8.65 -5.04
CA PHE A 252 -5.97 -10.00 -5.47
C PHE A 252 -6.00 -10.97 -4.31
N ASP A 253 -6.93 -11.92 -4.36
CA ASP A 253 -6.96 -13.07 -3.47
C ASP A 253 -6.06 -14.22 -3.98
N SER A 254 -6.00 -15.30 -3.20
CA SER A 254 -5.19 -16.48 -3.52
C SER A 254 -5.65 -17.26 -4.76
N SER A 255 -6.86 -16.99 -5.26
CA SER A 255 -7.37 -17.58 -6.51
C SER A 255 -6.92 -16.80 -7.75
N GLY A 256 -6.23 -15.67 -7.56
CA GLY A 256 -5.75 -14.80 -8.64
C GLY A 256 -6.84 -13.87 -9.20
N HIS A 257 -7.96 -13.72 -8.51
CA HIS A 257 -9.01 -12.76 -8.85
C HIS A 257 -8.92 -11.53 -7.96
N PRO A 258 -9.40 -10.36 -8.44
CA PRO A 258 -9.63 -9.23 -7.53
C PRO A 258 -10.54 -9.67 -6.38
N ALA A 259 -10.11 -9.45 -5.15
CA ALA A 259 -10.84 -9.91 -3.96
C ALA A 259 -12.27 -9.33 -3.94
N TRP A 260 -13.24 -10.14 -3.51
CA TRP A 260 -14.66 -9.74 -3.36
C TRP A 260 -15.41 -9.39 -4.66
N VAL A 261 -14.77 -9.48 -5.84
CA VAL A 261 -15.38 -9.05 -7.12
C VAL A 261 -16.71 -9.72 -7.43
N ASN A 262 -16.92 -10.96 -6.95
CA ASN A 262 -18.15 -11.73 -7.12
C ASN A 262 -18.98 -11.87 -5.82
N SER A 263 -18.68 -11.07 -4.80
CA SER A 263 -19.40 -11.10 -3.52
C SER A 263 -20.63 -10.22 -3.54
N ASP A 264 -21.71 -10.68 -2.92
CA ASP A 264 -22.91 -9.87 -2.67
C ASP A 264 -22.67 -8.80 -1.59
N ASN A 265 -21.60 -8.95 -0.80
CA ASN A 265 -21.22 -8.01 0.26
C ASN A 265 -19.70 -7.76 0.22
N PRO A 266 -19.21 -7.00 -0.77
CA PRO A 266 -17.79 -6.75 -0.94
C PRO A 266 -17.24 -5.79 0.11
N ILE A 267 -16.00 -6.04 0.55
CA ILE A 267 -15.22 -5.05 1.28
C ILE A 267 -14.84 -3.93 0.30
N LEU A 268 -15.13 -2.68 0.67
CA LEU A 268 -14.83 -1.51 -0.13
C LEU A 268 -13.57 -0.78 0.32
N SER A 269 -13.31 -0.78 1.64
CA SER A 269 -12.18 -0.09 2.24
C SER A 269 -11.80 -0.70 3.57
N VAL A 270 -10.50 -0.78 3.84
CA VAL A 270 -9.93 -1.17 5.14
C VAL A 270 -8.92 -0.14 5.58
N SER A 271 -9.15 0.46 6.74
CA SER A 271 -8.21 1.39 7.38
C SER A 271 -7.64 0.76 8.64
N ILE A 272 -6.32 0.73 8.77
CA ILE A 272 -5.59 0.22 9.93
C ILE A 272 -4.88 1.37 10.63
N VAL A 273 -5.05 1.46 11.95
CA VAL A 273 -4.33 2.41 12.82
C VAL A 273 -3.44 1.62 13.79
N GLY A 274 -2.17 2.00 13.85
CA GLY A 274 -1.19 1.32 14.70
C GLY A 274 0.15 2.06 14.76
N PRO A 275 1.14 1.56 15.52
CA PRO A 275 2.40 2.27 15.78
C PRO A 275 3.36 2.30 14.58
N SER A 276 3.25 1.39 13.61
CA SER A 276 4.11 1.30 12.44
C SER A 276 3.31 1.49 11.16
N ALA A 277 3.72 2.43 10.33
CA ALA A 277 3.13 2.65 9.01
C ALA A 277 3.36 1.46 8.07
N THR A 278 4.52 0.81 8.16
CA THR A 278 4.85 -0.40 7.38
C THR A 278 3.87 -1.54 7.68
N ILE A 279 3.61 -1.79 8.96
CA ILE A 279 2.65 -2.81 9.40
C ILE A 279 1.22 -2.42 9.03
N CYS A 280 0.82 -1.17 9.25
CA CYS A 280 -0.52 -0.70 8.86
C CYS A 280 -0.78 -0.87 7.36
N ASP A 281 0.21 -0.57 6.49
CA ASP A 281 0.10 -0.73 5.03
C ASP A 281 -0.10 -2.21 4.67
N ALA A 282 0.72 -3.12 5.22
CA ALA A 282 0.60 -4.56 5.00
C ALA A 282 -0.71 -5.15 5.52
N LEU A 283 -1.10 -4.81 6.76
CA LEU A 283 -2.32 -5.33 7.38
C LEU A 283 -3.59 -4.78 6.71
N SER A 284 -3.57 -3.57 6.17
CA SER A 284 -4.71 -3.04 5.42
C SER A 284 -5.00 -3.87 4.17
N THR A 285 -3.95 -4.34 3.48
CA THR A 285 -4.07 -5.23 2.32
C THR A 285 -4.51 -6.64 2.76
N LEU A 286 -3.89 -7.18 3.82
CA LEU A 286 -4.24 -8.51 4.34
C LEU A 286 -5.71 -8.58 4.78
N LEU A 287 -6.18 -7.60 5.57
CA LEU A 287 -7.57 -7.53 6.00
C LEU A 287 -8.53 -7.25 4.85
N PHE A 288 -8.12 -6.49 3.85
CA PHE A 288 -8.94 -6.29 2.67
C PHE A 288 -9.22 -7.60 1.94
N ILE A 289 -8.24 -8.52 1.89
CA ILE A 289 -8.41 -9.83 1.25
C ILE A 289 -9.29 -10.78 2.09
N ASN A 290 -9.08 -10.82 3.41
CA ASN A 290 -9.65 -11.86 4.28
C ASN A 290 -10.94 -11.44 5.02
N GLY A 291 -11.24 -10.14 5.11
CA GLY A 291 -12.23 -9.62 6.04
C GLY A 291 -11.80 -9.77 7.51
N LEU A 292 -12.66 -9.38 8.42
CA LEU A 292 -12.43 -9.54 9.86
C LEU A 292 -12.83 -10.95 10.31
N ASN A 293 -11.89 -11.65 10.92
CA ASN A 293 -12.10 -12.99 11.52
C ASN A 293 -11.12 -13.17 12.68
N THR A 294 -11.26 -14.26 13.44
CA THR A 294 -10.44 -14.50 14.63
C THR A 294 -8.93 -14.50 14.35
N GLN A 295 -8.49 -14.99 13.19
CA GLN A 295 -7.08 -14.96 12.82
C GLN A 295 -6.62 -13.52 12.55
N MET A 296 -7.42 -12.72 11.86
CA MET A 296 -7.14 -11.30 11.61
C MET A 296 -7.15 -10.47 12.90
N GLU A 297 -8.05 -10.75 13.84
CA GLU A 297 -8.04 -10.14 15.17
C GLU A 297 -6.75 -10.44 15.93
N LEU A 298 -6.25 -11.68 15.83
CA LEU A 298 -4.99 -12.07 16.47
C LEU A 298 -3.79 -11.31 15.91
N ILE A 299 -3.66 -11.19 14.59
CA ILE A 299 -2.54 -10.43 13.99
C ILE A 299 -2.64 -8.92 14.32
N LEU A 300 -3.83 -8.34 14.28
CA LEU A 300 -4.05 -6.96 14.72
C LEU A 300 -3.61 -6.74 16.17
N SER A 301 -3.96 -7.66 17.06
CA SER A 301 -3.54 -7.63 18.47
C SER A 301 -2.02 -7.72 18.61
N ASN A 302 -1.36 -8.64 17.88
CA ASN A 302 0.09 -8.83 17.92
C ASN A 302 0.85 -7.56 17.54
N TYR A 303 0.30 -6.76 16.62
CA TYR A 303 0.90 -5.51 16.18
C TYR A 303 0.27 -4.26 16.83
N SER A 304 -0.51 -4.42 17.91
CA SER A 304 -1.17 -3.31 18.62
C SER A 304 -1.94 -2.39 17.68
N SER A 305 -2.65 -2.97 16.72
CA SER A 305 -3.35 -2.26 15.66
C SER A 305 -4.86 -2.39 15.78
N SER A 306 -5.56 -1.36 15.35
CA SER A 306 -7.02 -1.31 15.26
C SER A 306 -7.47 -1.17 13.81
N ALA A 307 -8.67 -1.65 13.48
CA ALA A 307 -9.18 -1.68 12.12
C ALA A 307 -10.58 -1.08 11.99
N LEU A 308 -10.84 -0.40 10.87
CA LEU A 308 -12.15 -0.04 10.35
C LEU A 308 -12.31 -0.64 8.96
N ILE A 309 -13.37 -1.42 8.75
CA ILE A 309 -13.73 -2.03 7.47
C ILE A 309 -15.05 -1.43 7.02
N LEU A 310 -15.11 -0.91 5.80
CA LEU A 310 -16.32 -0.37 5.19
C LEU A 310 -16.84 -1.33 4.12
N TYR A 311 -18.09 -1.68 4.22
CA TYR A 311 -18.90 -2.36 3.21
C TYR A 311 -19.81 -1.34 2.50
N GLU A 312 -20.77 -1.77 1.72
CA GLU A 312 -21.66 -0.84 1.03
C GLU A 312 -22.69 -0.20 1.99
N ASP A 313 -23.22 -0.97 2.94
CA ASP A 313 -24.33 -0.60 3.82
C ASP A 313 -24.03 -0.73 5.32
N HIS A 314 -22.86 -1.20 5.69
CA HIS A 314 -22.44 -1.34 7.08
C HIS A 314 -20.91 -1.23 7.24
N TYR A 315 -20.45 -1.34 8.48
CA TYR A 315 -19.03 -1.38 8.82
C TYR A 315 -18.75 -2.42 9.89
N GLU A 316 -17.48 -2.85 9.93
CA GLU A 316 -16.92 -3.62 11.05
C GLU A 316 -15.75 -2.86 11.67
N LYS A 317 -15.53 -3.07 12.96
CA LYS A 317 -14.47 -2.40 13.70
C LYS A 317 -13.81 -3.36 14.69
N TYR A 318 -12.47 -3.30 14.77
CA TYR A 318 -11.67 -3.99 15.76
C TYR A 318 -10.79 -3.01 16.54
N GLY A 319 -10.67 -3.25 17.87
CA GLY A 319 -9.88 -2.42 18.77
C GLY A 319 -10.51 -1.07 19.08
N GLU A 320 -9.72 -0.20 19.70
CA GLU A 320 -10.15 1.14 20.09
C GLU A 320 -9.87 2.14 18.98
N LEU A 321 -10.90 2.54 18.25
CA LEU A 321 -10.86 3.60 17.24
C LEU A 321 -11.91 4.66 17.55
N SER A 322 -11.49 5.93 17.57
CA SER A 322 -12.40 7.06 17.56
C SER A 322 -12.78 7.37 16.12
N VAL A 323 -14.02 7.04 15.75
CA VAL A 323 -14.55 7.21 14.39
C VAL A 323 -15.81 8.09 14.43
N GLU A 324 -15.87 9.10 13.57
CA GLU A 324 -17.06 9.89 13.27
C GLU A 324 -17.51 9.55 11.83
N PHE A 325 -18.66 8.93 11.65
CA PHE A 325 -19.21 8.66 10.33
C PHE A 325 -19.85 9.91 9.71
N LEU A 326 -19.68 10.09 8.42
CA LEU A 326 -20.17 11.24 7.65
C LEU A 326 -21.25 10.84 6.63
N GLU A 327 -21.38 9.55 6.38
CA GLU A 327 -22.39 8.97 5.50
C GLU A 327 -23.50 8.31 6.29
N SER A 328 -24.75 8.47 5.82
CA SER A 328 -25.93 7.90 6.47
C SER A 328 -25.97 6.38 6.47
N ASN A 329 -25.28 5.74 5.53
CA ASN A 329 -25.23 4.28 5.42
C ASN A 329 -24.48 3.63 6.60
N TYR A 330 -23.67 4.41 7.32
CA TYR A 330 -22.87 3.95 8.45
C TYR A 330 -23.36 4.51 9.81
N LEU A 331 -24.46 5.29 9.81
CA LEU A 331 -25.11 5.81 11.00
C LEU A 331 -26.21 4.84 11.44
#